data_d4c086b2dd9c663dce77cbff3800c70c
#
_entry.id   d4c086b2dd9c663dce77cbff3800c70c
#
_cell.length_a   1.000
_cell.length_b   1.000
_cell.length_c   1.000
_cell.angle_alpha   90.00
_cell.angle_beta   90.00
_cell.angle_gamma   90.00
#
_symmetry.space_group_name_H-M   'P 1'
#
loop_
_entity.id
_entity.type
_entity.pdbx_description
1 polymer ?
#
loop_
_entity_poly.entity_id
_entity_poly.type
_entity_poly.pdbx_seq_one_letter_code
_entity_poly.pdbx_strand_id
1 'polypeptide(L)'
;NAAGKNATFGSLTIASGGTYSATSGTTTITNETSGGFAINNDGTFTHNKGTVKIDYDTSTNLDITGTGGVDLYNLIVDSDATVGYNTSVIENNLTKLGSGLIRPTGDSGRNLTVKGTLLLQAGSFGRGPNDTHTNTFGNIVVEGGELILTGGGGSGKTIVNGSFRNVGGTITSH
;
A
#
# COMPACT_ATOMS: atom_id res chain seq x y z
N ASN A 1 -17.83 2.37 17.77
CA ASN A 1 -17.54 2.94 16.44
C ASN A 1 -17.46 4.45 16.53
N ALA A 2 -16.23 5.00 16.63
CA ALA A 2 -16.03 6.44 16.78
C ALA A 2 -15.89 7.07 15.38
N ALA A 3 -17.01 7.38 14.73
CA ALA A 3 -17.02 8.05 13.43
C ALA A 3 -16.13 9.31 13.48
N GLY A 4 -15.20 9.44 12.53
CA GLY A 4 -14.29 10.57 12.41
C GLY A 4 -13.19 10.66 13.49
N LYS A 5 -13.06 9.68 14.39
CA LYS A 5 -11.96 9.64 15.37
C LYS A 5 -10.75 8.91 14.81
N ASN A 6 -9.57 9.34 15.24
CA ASN A 6 -8.33 8.63 14.93
C ASN A 6 -8.09 7.50 15.95
N ALA A 7 -7.41 6.46 15.50
CA ALA A 7 -6.95 5.35 16.33
C ALA A 7 -5.46 5.09 16.05
N THR A 8 -4.71 4.68 17.07
CA THR A 8 -3.30 4.31 16.92
C THR A 8 -3.08 2.95 17.57
N PHE A 9 -2.42 2.06 16.85
CA PHE A 9 -2.04 0.72 17.30
C PHE A 9 -0.56 0.50 17.03
N GLY A 10 0.09 -0.33 17.86
CA GLY A 10 1.38 -0.89 17.49
C GLY A 10 1.24 -1.70 16.20
N SER A 11 0.43 -2.75 16.26
CA SER A 11 0.06 -3.59 15.10
C SER A 11 -1.39 -4.03 15.25
N LEU A 12 -1.98 -4.56 14.17
CA LEU A 12 -3.36 -5.04 14.19
C LEU A 12 -3.41 -6.51 13.76
N THR A 13 -3.95 -7.35 14.65
CA THR A 13 -4.27 -8.75 14.34
C THR A 13 -5.76 -8.97 14.49
N ILE A 14 -6.40 -9.52 13.47
CA ILE A 14 -7.81 -9.88 13.47
C ILE A 14 -7.87 -11.40 13.32
N ALA A 15 -8.17 -12.09 14.41
CA ALA A 15 -8.26 -13.54 14.41
C ALA A 15 -9.47 -14.05 13.60
N SER A 16 -9.45 -15.33 13.23
CA SER A 16 -10.56 -15.99 12.53
C SER A 16 -11.87 -15.81 13.30
N GLY A 17 -12.93 -15.40 12.60
CA GLY A 17 -14.22 -15.05 13.17
C GLY A 17 -14.29 -13.67 13.85
N GLY A 18 -13.15 -13.00 14.06
CA GLY A 18 -13.09 -11.63 14.56
C GLY A 18 -13.50 -10.60 13.52
N THR A 19 -13.95 -9.45 13.99
CA THR A 19 -14.27 -8.31 13.12
C THR A 19 -13.62 -7.04 13.66
N TYR A 20 -12.91 -6.32 12.81
CA TYR A 20 -12.45 -4.96 13.09
C TYR A 20 -13.15 -3.99 12.16
N SER A 21 -13.81 -3.03 12.76
CA SER A 21 -14.45 -1.91 12.06
C SER A 21 -13.59 -0.67 12.26
N ALA A 22 -12.83 -0.29 11.24
CA ALA A 22 -11.97 0.88 11.28
C ALA A 22 -12.80 2.15 11.50
N THR A 23 -12.16 3.20 11.99
CA THR A 23 -12.79 4.52 12.07
C THR A 23 -12.91 5.13 10.67
N SER A 24 -13.79 6.11 10.48
CA SER A 24 -13.79 6.94 9.27
C SER A 24 -12.72 8.04 9.29
N GLY A 25 -11.94 8.14 10.38
CA GLY A 25 -10.73 8.96 10.49
C GLY A 25 -9.49 8.17 10.06
N THR A 26 -8.37 8.40 10.74
CA THR A 26 -7.11 7.71 10.47
C THR A 26 -6.84 6.62 11.51
N THR A 27 -6.57 5.41 11.04
CA THR A 27 -6.01 4.31 11.83
C THR A 27 -4.50 4.25 11.56
N THR A 28 -3.69 4.65 12.54
CA THR A 28 -2.23 4.65 12.43
C THR A 28 -1.66 3.35 13.02
N ILE A 29 -0.80 2.68 12.26
CA ILE A 29 -0.04 1.50 12.67
C ILE A 29 1.42 1.94 12.85
N THR A 30 1.95 1.75 14.05
CA THR A 30 3.28 2.25 14.45
C THR A 30 4.32 1.15 14.67
N ASN A 31 3.95 -0.11 14.42
CA ASN A 31 4.85 -1.26 14.52
C ASN A 31 4.26 -2.43 13.71
N GLU A 32 5.02 -3.50 13.59
CA GLU A 32 4.59 -4.74 12.94
C GLU A 32 4.15 -5.80 13.97
N THR A 33 3.39 -6.80 13.52
CA THR A 33 3.13 -8.02 14.26
C THR A 33 4.41 -8.87 14.35
N SER A 34 4.45 -9.87 15.21
CA SER A 34 5.58 -10.83 15.29
C SER A 34 5.89 -11.56 13.98
N GLY A 35 4.98 -11.52 13.00
CA GLY A 35 5.16 -12.08 11.66
C GLY A 35 5.68 -11.08 10.62
N GLY A 36 6.00 -9.85 11.00
CA GLY A 36 6.48 -8.81 10.07
C GLY A 36 5.35 -8.14 9.26
N PHE A 37 4.12 -8.10 9.78
CA PHE A 37 2.95 -7.54 9.10
C PHE A 37 2.41 -6.31 9.84
N ALA A 38 2.06 -5.28 9.09
CA ALA A 38 1.36 -4.13 9.66
C ALA A 38 -0.05 -4.53 10.14
N ILE A 39 -0.75 -5.31 9.33
CA ILE A 39 -2.07 -5.86 9.64
C ILE A 39 -2.06 -7.36 9.30
N ASN A 40 -2.37 -8.21 10.26
CA ASN A 40 -2.62 -9.63 10.05
C ASN A 40 -4.12 -9.91 10.21
N ASN A 41 -4.81 -10.26 9.12
CA ASN A 41 -6.26 -10.42 9.11
C ASN A 41 -6.70 -11.81 8.67
N ASP A 42 -7.12 -12.64 9.63
CA ASP A 42 -7.83 -13.93 9.42
C ASP A 42 -9.35 -13.80 9.57
N GLY A 43 -9.83 -12.63 9.90
CA GLY A 43 -11.24 -12.32 10.14
C GLY A 43 -11.83 -11.36 9.11
N THR A 44 -12.55 -10.37 9.58
CA THR A 44 -13.20 -9.35 8.75
C THR A 44 -12.68 -7.96 9.09
N PHE A 45 -12.15 -7.26 8.10
CA PHE A 45 -11.80 -5.84 8.19
C PHE A 45 -12.82 -5.00 7.43
N THR A 46 -13.33 -3.95 8.06
CA THR A 46 -14.25 -2.99 7.42
C THR A 46 -13.63 -1.60 7.48
N HIS A 47 -13.29 -1.01 6.33
CA HIS A 47 -12.54 0.24 6.26
C HIS A 47 -13.35 1.51 6.59
N ASN A 48 -14.68 1.49 6.53
CA ASN A 48 -15.59 2.62 6.79
C ASN A 48 -15.18 3.94 6.10
N LYS A 49 -14.54 3.86 4.93
CA LYS A 49 -13.98 4.98 4.15
C LYS A 49 -12.92 5.80 4.89
N GLY A 50 -12.30 5.22 5.92
CA GLY A 50 -11.20 5.83 6.65
C GLY A 50 -9.86 5.66 5.95
N THR A 51 -8.83 6.16 6.61
CA THR A 51 -7.43 6.06 6.17
C THR A 51 -6.68 5.11 7.08
N VAL A 52 -5.92 4.19 6.51
CA VAL A 52 -4.86 3.47 7.23
C VAL A 52 -3.55 4.19 6.96
N LYS A 53 -2.79 4.50 8.01
CA LYS A 53 -1.44 5.06 7.93
C LYS A 53 -0.45 4.05 8.49
N ILE A 54 0.54 3.67 7.70
CA ILE A 54 1.72 2.94 8.15
C ILE A 54 2.78 3.97 8.50
N ASP A 55 3.21 4.00 9.76
CA ASP A 55 4.03 5.05 10.34
C ASP A 55 5.13 4.42 11.21
N TYR A 56 6.05 3.68 10.58
CA TYR A 56 7.22 3.10 11.24
C TYR A 56 8.28 2.67 10.22
N ASP A 57 9.54 2.59 10.67
CA ASP A 57 10.72 2.47 9.82
C ASP A 57 11.36 1.07 9.81
N THR A 58 10.60 0.05 10.10
CA THR A 58 11.03 -1.35 9.93
C THR A 58 10.49 -1.88 8.61
N SER A 59 11.30 -2.65 7.88
CA SER A 59 10.83 -3.31 6.65
C SER A 59 9.69 -4.25 6.97
N THR A 60 8.54 -3.98 6.38
CA THR A 60 7.30 -4.71 6.65
C THR A 60 6.63 -5.12 5.37
N ASN A 61 5.68 -6.02 5.53
CA ASN A 61 4.73 -6.32 4.49
C ASN A 61 3.37 -5.71 4.85
N LEU A 62 2.76 -5.03 3.88
CA LEU A 62 1.32 -4.80 3.89
C LEU A 62 0.58 -6.12 3.67
N ASP A 63 1.24 -7.22 4.00
CA ASP A 63 0.65 -8.52 3.94
C ASP A 63 -0.45 -8.57 4.96
N ILE A 64 -1.57 -8.36 4.43
CA ILE A 64 -2.82 -8.77 4.93
C ILE A 64 -2.85 -10.27 4.69
N THR A 65 -2.00 -10.98 5.43
CA THR A 65 -1.94 -12.42 5.40
C THR A 65 -3.02 -12.92 6.32
N GLY A 66 -4.10 -13.12 5.81
CA GLY A 66 -5.16 -13.88 6.37
C GLY A 66 -6.06 -14.27 5.23
N THR A 67 -6.85 -15.29 5.40
CA THR A 67 -7.86 -15.68 4.43
C THR A 67 -8.93 -14.60 4.23
N GLY A 68 -8.98 -13.57 5.10
CA GLY A 68 -9.95 -12.49 5.07
C GLY A 68 -9.66 -11.34 4.09
N GLY A 69 -8.43 -11.20 3.61
CA GLY A 69 -8.04 -10.06 2.79
C GLY A 69 -8.28 -8.70 3.47
N VAL A 70 -7.80 -7.59 2.92
CA VAL A 70 -8.22 -6.25 3.38
C VAL A 70 -8.31 -5.33 2.18
N ASP A 71 -9.50 -4.89 1.88
CA ASP A 71 -9.72 -3.75 1.03
C ASP A 71 -9.56 -2.48 1.88
N LEU A 72 -8.59 -1.66 1.55
CA LEU A 72 -8.38 -0.37 2.21
C LEU A 72 -9.09 0.72 1.41
N TYR A 73 -9.63 1.72 2.10
CA TYR A 73 -10.20 2.87 1.38
C TYR A 73 -9.11 3.87 1.00
N ASN A 74 -8.39 4.42 1.97
CA ASN A 74 -7.17 5.18 1.75
C ASN A 74 -5.99 4.52 2.47
N LEU A 75 -4.83 4.55 1.84
CA LEU A 75 -3.58 4.14 2.45
C LEU A 75 -2.55 5.27 2.39
N ILE A 76 -1.92 5.56 3.52
CA ILE A 76 -0.73 6.39 3.61
C ILE A 76 0.43 5.49 4.06
N VAL A 77 1.53 5.52 3.33
CA VAL A 77 2.77 4.85 3.70
C VAL A 77 3.80 5.93 4.01
N ASP A 78 4.04 6.15 5.30
CA ASP A 78 5.00 7.11 5.85
C ASP A 78 6.10 6.30 6.55
N SER A 79 6.90 5.61 5.75
CA SER A 79 7.94 4.70 6.21
C SER A 79 9.21 4.92 5.40
N ASP A 80 10.34 4.96 6.09
CA ASP A 80 11.67 5.02 5.48
C ASP A 80 12.24 3.63 5.15
N ALA A 81 11.51 2.58 5.47
CA ALA A 81 11.85 1.21 5.13
C ALA A 81 11.02 0.68 3.94
N THR A 82 11.33 -0.53 3.52
CA THR A 82 10.57 -1.21 2.46
C THR A 82 9.22 -1.68 2.98
N VAL A 83 8.16 -1.32 2.29
CA VAL A 83 6.81 -1.83 2.52
C VAL A 83 6.42 -2.70 1.33
N GLY A 84 6.33 -4.00 1.59
CA GLY A 84 5.88 -4.97 0.60
C GLY A 84 4.36 -5.04 0.52
N TYR A 85 3.80 -5.40 -0.64
CA TYR A 85 2.37 -5.68 -0.76
C TYR A 85 2.11 -7.02 -1.44
N ASN A 86 1.02 -7.65 -1.05
CA ASN A 86 0.37 -8.76 -1.75
C ASN A 86 -0.68 -8.23 -2.75
N THR A 87 -1.45 -9.13 -3.35
CA THR A 87 -2.62 -8.72 -4.12
C THR A 87 -3.56 -7.93 -3.21
N SER A 88 -3.73 -6.67 -3.51
CA SER A 88 -4.44 -5.72 -2.66
C SER A 88 -5.25 -4.73 -3.49
N VAL A 89 -6.37 -4.29 -2.94
CA VAL A 89 -7.20 -3.23 -3.50
C VAL A 89 -7.22 -2.05 -2.54
N ILE A 90 -6.95 -0.85 -3.08
CA ILE A 90 -7.15 0.42 -2.40
C ILE A 90 -8.29 1.13 -3.15
N GLU A 91 -9.42 1.26 -2.47
CA GLU A 91 -10.67 1.73 -3.07
C GLU A 91 -10.60 3.20 -3.50
N ASN A 92 -9.73 3.99 -2.88
CA ASN A 92 -9.56 5.41 -3.20
C ASN A 92 -8.08 5.74 -3.42
N ASN A 93 -7.36 6.31 -2.50
CA ASN A 93 -6.02 6.85 -2.74
C ASN A 93 -4.91 6.10 -1.97
N LEU A 94 -3.73 6.02 -2.61
CA LEU A 94 -2.47 5.63 -2.00
C LEU A 94 -1.53 6.84 -2.01
N THR A 95 -1.03 7.23 -0.82
CA THR A 95 -0.02 8.29 -0.68
C THR A 95 1.26 7.71 -0.09
N LYS A 96 2.40 7.98 -0.72
CA LYS A 96 3.73 7.63 -0.22
C LYS A 96 4.45 8.90 0.23
N LEU A 97 4.84 8.95 1.51
CA LEU A 97 5.48 10.09 2.17
C LEU A 97 6.94 9.84 2.54
N GLY A 98 7.24 8.77 3.29
CA GLY A 98 8.60 8.45 3.76
C GLY A 98 9.55 8.04 2.62
N SER A 99 10.85 8.00 2.89
CA SER A 99 11.91 7.73 1.90
C SER A 99 11.99 6.28 1.40
N GLY A 100 11.32 5.34 2.06
CA GLY A 100 11.37 3.92 1.74
C GLY A 100 10.67 3.53 0.44
N LEU A 101 10.72 2.26 0.12
CA LEU A 101 10.20 1.66 -1.11
C LEU A 101 8.87 0.95 -0.87
N ILE A 102 7.87 1.19 -1.71
CA ILE A 102 6.71 0.30 -1.84
C ILE A 102 6.94 -0.63 -3.03
N ARG A 103 6.89 -1.94 -2.79
CA ARG A 103 7.07 -2.94 -3.83
C ARG A 103 6.21 -4.19 -3.60
N PRO A 104 5.92 -4.98 -4.66
CA PRO A 104 5.30 -6.29 -4.47
C PRO A 104 6.22 -7.21 -3.64
N THR A 105 5.62 -8.04 -2.79
CA THR A 105 6.35 -9.09 -2.07
C THR A 105 6.38 -10.37 -2.90
N GLY A 106 7.54 -11.02 -2.98
CA GLY A 106 7.72 -12.27 -3.73
C GLY A 106 7.81 -12.09 -5.25
N ASP A 107 7.80 -13.18 -5.97
CA ASP A 107 8.30 -13.25 -7.35
C ASP A 107 7.23 -13.30 -8.44
N SER A 108 5.95 -13.46 -8.14
CA SER A 108 4.91 -13.49 -9.18
C SER A 108 3.48 -13.31 -8.65
N GLY A 109 2.61 -12.76 -9.50
CA GLY A 109 1.16 -12.82 -9.36
C GLY A 109 0.54 -11.88 -8.30
N ARG A 110 1.31 -10.97 -7.73
CA ARG A 110 0.82 -10.05 -6.68
C ARG A 110 0.54 -8.69 -7.28
N ASN A 111 -0.71 -8.35 -7.44
CA ASN A 111 -1.16 -7.16 -8.12
C ASN A 111 -1.69 -6.12 -7.13
N LEU A 112 -1.39 -4.86 -7.37
CA LEU A 112 -1.99 -3.75 -6.62
C LEU A 112 -2.97 -3.01 -7.53
N THR A 113 -4.17 -2.78 -7.02
CA THR A 113 -5.14 -1.90 -7.66
C THR A 113 -5.42 -0.71 -6.77
N VAL A 114 -5.15 0.49 -7.24
CA VAL A 114 -5.55 1.75 -6.62
C VAL A 114 -6.61 2.39 -7.52
N LYS A 115 -7.86 2.38 -7.09
CA LYS A 115 -8.97 2.88 -7.95
C LYS A 115 -8.93 4.40 -8.13
N GLY A 116 -8.41 5.12 -7.13
CA GLY A 116 -8.18 6.56 -7.18
C GLY A 116 -6.77 6.93 -7.63
N THR A 117 -6.07 7.73 -6.84
CA THR A 117 -4.75 8.28 -7.19
C THR A 117 -3.62 7.64 -6.37
N LEU A 118 -2.56 7.22 -7.05
CA LEU A 118 -1.25 7.09 -6.44
C LEU A 118 -0.61 8.49 -6.38
N LEU A 119 -0.39 9.01 -5.18
CA LEU A 119 0.38 10.22 -4.93
C LEU A 119 1.75 9.84 -4.34
N LEU A 120 2.82 10.09 -5.10
CA LEU A 120 4.19 9.81 -4.69
C LEU A 120 4.89 11.15 -4.38
N GLN A 121 5.12 11.42 -3.09
CA GLN A 121 5.76 12.65 -2.62
C GLN A 121 7.20 12.43 -2.21
N ALA A 122 7.57 11.23 -1.77
CA ALA A 122 8.94 10.84 -1.45
C ALA A 122 9.12 9.33 -1.61
N GLY A 123 10.37 8.84 -1.46
CA GLY A 123 10.72 7.43 -1.56
C GLY A 123 10.49 6.85 -2.95
N SER A 124 10.20 5.58 -3.04
CA SER A 124 10.06 4.90 -4.33
C SER A 124 8.82 4.00 -4.35
N PHE A 125 8.24 3.83 -5.53
CA PHE A 125 7.19 2.87 -5.80
C PHE A 125 7.56 2.03 -7.02
N GLY A 126 7.44 0.72 -6.90
CA GLY A 126 7.66 -0.21 -7.99
C GLY A 126 8.75 -1.24 -7.70
N ARG A 127 9.15 -1.97 -8.71
CA ARG A 127 10.19 -3.01 -8.63
C ARG A 127 11.08 -2.95 -9.86
N GLY A 128 12.32 -3.40 -9.68
CA GLY A 128 13.32 -3.48 -10.73
C GLY A 128 13.04 -4.51 -11.83
N PRO A 129 14.02 -4.85 -12.65
CA PRO A 129 13.88 -5.74 -13.80
C PRO A 129 13.34 -7.12 -13.42
N ASN A 130 12.67 -7.78 -14.36
CA ASN A 130 12.01 -9.10 -14.23
C ASN A 130 10.73 -9.12 -13.38
N ASP A 131 10.08 -7.97 -13.17
CA ASP A 131 8.80 -7.90 -12.51
C ASP A 131 7.69 -8.50 -13.38
N THR A 132 6.85 -9.35 -12.78
CA THR A 132 5.68 -9.97 -13.45
C THR A 132 4.35 -9.43 -12.90
N HIS A 133 4.40 -8.44 -12.01
CA HIS A 133 3.23 -7.89 -11.36
C HIS A 133 2.50 -6.88 -12.24
N THR A 134 1.18 -6.87 -12.15
CA THR A 134 0.36 -5.85 -12.78
C THR A 134 -0.18 -4.89 -11.72
N ASN A 135 0.21 -3.63 -11.82
CA ASN A 135 -0.30 -2.57 -10.96
C ASN A 135 -1.25 -1.67 -11.75
N THR A 136 -2.42 -1.44 -11.21
CA THR A 136 -3.48 -0.65 -11.87
C THR A 136 -3.83 0.57 -11.02
N PHE A 137 -3.82 1.73 -11.63
CA PHE A 137 -4.11 3.01 -10.98
C PHE A 137 -5.22 3.76 -11.73
N GLY A 138 -6.09 4.45 -10.98
CA GLY A 138 -6.96 5.45 -11.58
C GLY A 138 -6.12 6.59 -12.14
N ASN A 139 -5.34 7.24 -11.28
CA ASN A 139 -4.38 8.27 -11.66
C ASN A 139 -3.04 8.06 -10.98
N ILE A 140 -1.97 8.67 -11.54
CA ILE A 140 -0.66 8.77 -10.88
C ILE A 140 -0.22 10.24 -10.86
N VAL A 141 0.22 10.70 -9.68
CA VAL A 141 0.88 12.00 -9.50
C VAL A 141 2.22 11.75 -8.80
N VAL A 142 3.30 12.18 -9.43
CA VAL A 142 4.66 12.11 -8.87
C VAL A 142 5.11 13.54 -8.58
N GLU A 143 5.11 13.92 -7.31
CA GLU A 143 5.55 15.23 -6.82
C GLU A 143 7.02 15.22 -6.37
N GLY A 144 7.49 14.03 -5.94
CA GLY A 144 8.85 13.75 -5.53
C GLY A 144 9.09 12.24 -5.50
N GLY A 145 10.31 11.82 -5.16
CA GLY A 145 10.67 10.40 -5.13
C GLY A 145 10.81 9.77 -6.52
N GLU A 146 10.66 8.45 -6.60
CA GLU A 146 10.90 7.69 -7.82
C GLU A 146 9.77 6.71 -8.11
N LEU A 147 9.18 6.81 -9.29
CA LEU A 147 8.30 5.79 -9.85
C LEU A 147 9.10 4.85 -10.74
N ILE A 148 9.22 3.60 -10.32
CA ILE A 148 9.92 2.55 -11.06
C ILE A 148 8.87 1.81 -11.90
N LEU A 149 8.88 2.05 -13.19
CA LEU A 149 8.03 1.33 -14.12
C LEU A 149 8.64 -0.05 -14.41
N THR A 150 7.78 -1.03 -14.49
CA THR A 150 8.21 -2.39 -14.83
C THR A 150 8.79 -2.42 -16.24
N GLY A 151 9.97 -2.97 -16.36
CA GLY A 151 10.68 -3.11 -17.63
C GLY A 151 11.63 -4.31 -17.61
N GLY A 152 12.32 -4.53 -18.70
CA GLY A 152 13.30 -5.60 -18.80
C GLY A 152 12.71 -6.96 -19.04
N GLY A 153 12.99 -8.07 -18.88
CA GLY A 153 12.51 -9.40 -19.26
C GLY A 153 11.23 -9.88 -18.60
N GLY A 154 10.58 -9.07 -17.75
CA GLY A 154 9.35 -9.45 -17.07
C GLY A 154 8.08 -9.13 -17.88
N SER A 155 6.97 -9.78 -17.56
CA SER A 155 5.65 -9.52 -18.14
C SER A 155 4.80 -8.53 -17.32
N GLY A 156 5.40 -7.92 -16.30
CA GLY A 156 4.73 -6.97 -15.41
C GLY A 156 4.25 -5.71 -16.14
N LYS A 157 3.22 -5.08 -15.62
CA LYS A 157 2.60 -3.90 -16.24
C LYS A 157 2.22 -2.86 -15.21
N THR A 158 2.40 -1.60 -15.58
CA THR A 158 1.77 -0.46 -14.91
C THR A 158 0.67 0.07 -15.82
N ILE A 159 -0.57 0.01 -15.34
CA ILE A 159 -1.76 0.46 -16.06
C ILE A 159 -2.29 1.72 -15.38
N VAL A 160 -2.50 2.79 -16.14
CA VAL A 160 -3.10 4.04 -15.67
C VAL A 160 -4.37 4.29 -16.48
N ASN A 161 -5.53 4.20 -15.82
CA ASN A 161 -6.83 4.35 -16.47
C ASN A 161 -7.22 5.82 -16.73
N GLY A 162 -6.63 6.74 -16.00
CA GLY A 162 -6.87 8.17 -16.07
C GLY A 162 -5.62 8.97 -16.44
N SER A 163 -5.23 9.91 -15.58
CA SER A 163 -4.11 10.81 -15.82
C SER A 163 -2.81 10.34 -15.19
N PHE A 164 -1.71 10.62 -15.88
CA PHE A 164 -0.35 10.53 -15.34
C PHE A 164 0.28 11.93 -15.35
N ARG A 165 0.76 12.36 -14.17
CA ARG A 165 1.39 13.67 -14.01
C ARG A 165 2.68 13.54 -13.21
N ASN A 166 3.79 13.99 -13.77
CA ASN A 166 5.05 14.16 -13.05
C ASN A 166 5.30 15.67 -12.84
N VAL A 167 5.50 16.08 -11.59
CA VAL A 167 5.71 17.48 -11.19
C VAL A 167 7.13 17.72 -10.74
N GLY A 168 7.78 16.71 -10.13
CA GLY A 168 9.12 16.92 -9.56
C GLY A 168 9.87 15.63 -9.21
N GLY A 169 9.28 14.45 -9.44
CA GLY A 169 9.93 13.16 -9.18
C GLY A 169 10.67 12.59 -10.38
N THR A 170 11.26 11.43 -10.17
CA THR A 170 11.96 10.64 -11.19
C THR A 170 11.08 9.51 -11.69
N ILE A 171 11.12 9.23 -12.98
CA ILE A 171 10.50 8.06 -13.61
C ILE A 171 11.62 7.20 -14.17
N THR A 172 11.74 5.99 -13.66
CA THR A 172 12.74 5.02 -14.11
C THR A 172 12.04 3.86 -14.82
N SER A 173 12.54 3.46 -15.96
CA SER A 173 12.15 2.24 -16.67
C SER A 173 13.37 1.35 -16.87
N HIS A 174 13.20 0.06 -16.70
CA HIS A 174 14.28 -0.95 -16.88
C HIS A 174 14.05 -1.79 -18.12
#